data_b82ee4d36fe9fd16d63075c39a7c2b9d
#
_entry.id   b82ee4d36fe9fd16d63075c39a7c2b9d
#
_cell.length_a   1.000
_cell.length_b   1.000
_cell.length_c   1.000
_cell.angle_alpha   90.00
_cell.angle_beta   90.00
_cell.angle_gamma   90.00
#
_symmetry.space_group_name_H-M   'P 1'
#
loop_
_entity.id
_entity.type
_entity.pdbx_description
1 polymer ?
#
loop_
_entity_poly.entity_id
_entity_poly.type
_entity_poly.pdbx_seq_one_letter_code
_entity_poly.pdbx_strand_id
1 'polypeptide(L)'
;MKTALTIAGSDSSGGAGIQADIKTMTANGVYAMSAITALTAQNTTGVTGIFEATPEFLAQEIDAIFTDIYPDAVKIGMVSSAELIGVIAEKLRSYDAKHIVVAEVVTPNIPEAEILSGMKITDAAGMEAAAQRISEKYHCAVLCKGGHQINDADDLLWRNGCGKWFRGRRIDNPNTHGTGCTLSSAIASNLAKGYDLDASVE
;
A
#
# COMPACT_ATOMS: atom_id res chain seq x y z
N MET A 1 -0.08 22.51 4.69
CA MET A 1 -0.91 21.31 4.52
C MET A 1 0.05 20.14 4.37
N LYS A 2 -0.25 19.00 4.97
CA LYS A 2 0.56 17.78 4.77
C LYS A 2 0.33 17.20 3.39
N THR A 3 1.35 16.54 2.81
CA THR A 3 1.37 16.07 1.44
C THR A 3 1.65 14.57 1.39
N ALA A 4 1.04 13.85 0.45
CA ALA A 4 1.35 12.45 0.20
C ALA A 4 1.35 12.16 -1.31
N LEU A 5 2.31 11.32 -1.73
CA LEU A 5 2.42 10.84 -3.10
C LEU A 5 1.91 9.41 -3.19
N THR A 6 1.05 9.12 -4.15
CA THR A 6 0.79 7.74 -4.58
C THR A 6 1.53 7.45 -5.88
N ILE A 7 2.24 6.31 -5.92
CA ILE A 7 2.88 5.76 -7.13
C ILE A 7 2.14 4.46 -7.45
N ALA A 8 1.24 4.50 -8.43
CA ALA A 8 0.36 3.36 -8.72
C ALA A 8 -0.26 3.45 -10.12
N GLY A 9 -0.88 2.37 -10.55
CA GLY A 9 -1.75 2.38 -11.74
C GLY A 9 -3.06 3.11 -11.50
N SER A 10 -3.69 3.56 -12.59
CA SER A 10 -5.03 4.14 -12.54
C SER A 10 -6.10 3.05 -12.55
N ASP A 11 -7.29 3.39 -12.09
CA ASP A 11 -8.52 2.60 -12.28
C ASP A 11 -9.59 3.53 -12.87
N SER A 12 -9.95 3.32 -14.14
CA SER A 12 -10.92 4.16 -14.84
C SER A 12 -12.32 4.17 -14.20
N SER A 13 -12.67 3.12 -13.44
CA SER A 13 -13.92 3.09 -12.64
C SER A 13 -13.82 3.87 -11.33
N GLY A 14 -12.61 4.23 -10.92
CA GLY A 14 -12.37 5.06 -9.74
C GLY A 14 -12.46 4.35 -8.39
N GLY A 15 -12.57 3.01 -8.38
CA GLY A 15 -12.70 2.20 -7.16
C GLY A 15 -11.37 1.79 -6.53
N ALA A 16 -10.29 1.75 -7.31
CA ALA A 16 -8.96 1.35 -6.86
C ALA A 16 -7.88 2.31 -7.42
N GLY A 17 -6.61 1.90 -7.36
CA GLY A 17 -5.49 2.64 -7.92
C GLY A 17 -5.37 4.06 -7.40
N ILE A 18 -4.76 4.94 -8.20
CA ILE A 18 -4.55 6.34 -7.81
C ILE A 18 -5.85 7.07 -7.47
N GLN A 19 -6.98 6.69 -8.08
CA GLN A 19 -8.27 7.34 -7.84
C GLN A 19 -8.78 7.07 -6.42
N ALA A 20 -8.69 5.84 -5.95
CA ALA A 20 -9.01 5.49 -4.57
C ALA A 20 -8.02 6.14 -3.59
N ASP A 21 -6.73 6.16 -3.94
CA ASP A 21 -5.68 6.73 -3.12
C ASP A 21 -5.90 8.24 -2.92
N ILE A 22 -6.09 9.00 -4.00
CA ILE A 22 -6.33 10.44 -3.95
C ILE A 22 -7.59 10.78 -3.14
N LYS A 23 -8.69 10.04 -3.36
CA LYS A 23 -9.93 10.22 -2.59
C LYS A 23 -9.70 10.00 -1.10
N THR A 24 -8.97 8.93 -0.75
CA THR A 24 -8.67 8.57 0.64
C THR A 24 -7.76 9.61 1.30
N MET A 25 -6.68 10.00 0.66
CA MET A 25 -5.74 11.00 1.15
C MET A 25 -6.44 12.35 1.36
N THR A 26 -7.28 12.77 0.38
CA THR A 26 -8.06 14.01 0.48
C THR A 26 -9.07 13.96 1.62
N ALA A 27 -9.78 12.84 1.78
CA ALA A 27 -10.72 12.65 2.89
C ALA A 27 -10.02 12.68 4.27
N ASN A 28 -8.75 12.30 4.32
CA ASN A 28 -7.90 12.40 5.51
C ASN A 28 -7.24 13.79 5.68
N GLY A 29 -7.57 14.78 4.87
CA GLY A 29 -7.06 16.15 4.97
C GLY A 29 -5.60 16.30 4.51
N VAL A 30 -5.12 15.41 3.65
CA VAL A 30 -3.77 15.41 3.07
C VAL A 30 -3.83 15.81 1.60
N TYR A 31 -2.94 16.67 1.15
CA TYR A 31 -2.81 17.01 -0.27
C TYR A 31 -2.20 15.82 -1.02
N ALA A 32 -2.99 15.27 -1.94
CA ALA A 32 -2.64 14.08 -2.68
C ALA A 32 -1.99 14.40 -4.02
N MET A 33 -0.85 13.77 -4.30
CA MET A 33 -0.12 13.82 -5.57
C MET A 33 -0.03 12.41 -6.15
N SER A 34 0.21 12.28 -7.46
CA SER A 34 0.30 10.97 -8.11
C SER A 34 1.40 10.92 -9.17
N ALA A 35 2.15 9.80 -9.18
CA ALA A 35 2.94 9.34 -10.31
C ALA A 35 2.31 8.03 -10.84
N ILE A 36 2.04 7.96 -12.12
CA ILE A 36 1.17 6.93 -12.71
C ILE A 36 2.03 5.85 -13.38
N THR A 37 1.95 4.62 -12.85
CA THR A 37 2.69 3.48 -13.40
C THR A 37 2.03 2.88 -14.64
N ALA A 38 0.71 2.95 -14.73
CA ALA A 38 -0.08 2.48 -15.88
C ALA A 38 -1.46 3.12 -15.92
N LEU A 39 -1.98 3.36 -17.11
CA LEU A 39 -3.39 3.61 -17.33
C LEU A 39 -4.11 2.28 -17.58
N THR A 40 -5.27 2.07 -16.97
CA THR A 40 -6.06 0.87 -17.19
C THR A 40 -7.45 1.19 -17.74
N ALA A 41 -7.90 0.40 -18.69
CA ALA A 41 -9.31 0.30 -19.05
C ALA A 41 -9.94 -0.74 -18.11
N GLN A 42 -10.45 -0.28 -16.98
CA GLN A 42 -10.87 -1.11 -15.85
C GLN A 42 -12.25 -0.71 -15.35
N ASN A 43 -13.00 -1.71 -14.88
CA ASN A 43 -14.24 -1.53 -14.15
C ASN A 43 -14.34 -2.55 -13.00
N THR A 44 -15.49 -2.62 -12.32
CA THR A 44 -15.69 -3.52 -11.18
C THR A 44 -15.69 -5.02 -11.54
N THR A 45 -15.73 -5.35 -12.82
CA THR A 45 -15.75 -6.73 -13.32
C THR A 45 -14.39 -7.19 -13.86
N GLY A 46 -13.46 -6.28 -14.16
CA GLY A 46 -12.13 -6.65 -14.65
C GLY A 46 -11.36 -5.53 -15.35
N VAL A 47 -10.17 -5.90 -15.82
CA VAL A 47 -9.27 -5.04 -16.61
C VAL A 47 -9.26 -5.55 -18.05
N THR A 48 -9.60 -4.67 -19.01
CA THR A 48 -9.68 -5.01 -20.44
C THR A 48 -8.51 -4.44 -21.26
N GLY A 49 -7.75 -3.50 -20.70
CA GLY A 49 -6.59 -2.92 -21.36
C GLY A 49 -5.66 -2.25 -20.36
N ILE A 50 -4.36 -2.29 -20.65
CA ILE A 50 -3.30 -1.67 -19.84
C ILE A 50 -2.38 -0.91 -20.78
N PHE A 51 -2.08 0.33 -20.43
CA PHE A 51 -1.05 1.15 -21.08
C PHE A 51 -0.04 1.57 -20.02
N GLU A 52 1.14 0.96 -20.03
CA GLU A 52 2.20 1.22 -19.04
C GLU A 52 2.91 2.55 -19.34
N ALA A 53 3.27 3.27 -18.29
CA ALA A 53 4.22 4.37 -18.38
C ALA A 53 5.62 3.82 -18.72
N THR A 54 6.40 4.56 -19.50
CA THR A 54 7.81 4.17 -19.69
C THR A 54 8.61 4.47 -18.40
N PRO A 55 9.71 3.73 -18.15
CA PRO A 55 10.58 4.00 -17.00
C PRO A 55 11.06 5.46 -16.94
N GLU A 56 11.41 6.03 -18.10
CA GLU A 56 11.87 7.42 -18.21
C GLU A 56 10.76 8.41 -17.86
N PHE A 57 9.51 8.14 -18.28
CA PHE A 57 8.40 9.04 -17.99
C PHE A 57 8.00 8.98 -16.52
N LEU A 58 7.95 7.77 -15.93
CA LEU A 58 7.72 7.61 -14.50
C LEU A 58 8.80 8.32 -13.66
N ALA A 59 10.08 8.25 -14.10
CA ALA A 59 11.15 9.00 -13.44
C ALA A 59 10.89 10.50 -13.49
N GLN A 60 10.43 11.04 -14.63
CA GLN A 60 10.10 12.46 -14.80
C GLN A 60 8.92 12.89 -13.92
N GLU A 61 7.87 12.06 -13.80
CA GLU A 61 6.74 12.34 -12.90
C GLU A 61 7.20 12.45 -11.44
N ILE A 62 8.05 11.51 -10.99
CA ILE A 62 8.60 11.54 -9.63
C ILE A 62 9.48 12.76 -9.43
N ASP A 63 10.38 13.06 -10.37
CA ASP A 63 11.25 14.23 -10.30
C ASP A 63 10.46 15.53 -10.24
N ALA A 64 9.42 15.67 -11.07
CA ALA A 64 8.56 16.85 -11.08
C ALA A 64 7.90 17.12 -9.73
N ILE A 65 7.51 16.05 -9.01
CA ILE A 65 6.90 16.16 -7.69
C ILE A 65 7.96 16.52 -6.63
N PHE A 66 9.03 15.74 -6.55
CA PHE A 66 10.03 15.91 -5.48
C PHE A 66 10.81 17.22 -5.56
N THR A 67 10.93 17.80 -6.77
CA THR A 67 11.63 19.08 -6.97
C THR A 67 10.77 20.32 -6.70
N ASP A 68 9.45 20.17 -6.57
CA ASP A 68 8.51 21.25 -6.30
C ASP A 68 7.80 21.06 -4.94
N ILE A 69 6.98 20.01 -4.82
CA ILE A 69 6.23 19.72 -3.59
C ILE A 69 6.73 18.40 -2.98
N TYR A 70 7.73 18.48 -2.10
CA TYR A 70 8.30 17.31 -1.46
C TYR A 70 7.25 16.56 -0.62
N PRO A 71 6.99 15.24 -0.87
CA PRO A 71 5.98 14.49 -0.13
C PRO A 71 6.39 14.22 1.32
N ASP A 72 5.47 14.43 2.28
CA ASP A 72 5.66 13.98 3.67
C ASP A 72 5.56 12.44 3.80
N ALA A 73 4.82 11.78 2.91
CA ALA A 73 4.75 10.31 2.83
C ALA A 73 4.56 9.83 1.39
N VAL A 74 4.95 8.60 1.12
CA VAL A 74 4.78 7.93 -0.18
C VAL A 74 4.03 6.62 0.01
N LYS A 75 3.02 6.37 -0.83
CA LYS A 75 2.35 5.07 -0.94
C LYS A 75 2.68 4.47 -2.30
N ILE A 76 3.19 3.25 -2.32
CA ILE A 76 3.38 2.49 -3.55
C ILE A 76 2.21 1.51 -3.69
N GLY A 77 1.51 1.58 -4.82
CA GLY A 77 0.44 0.65 -5.16
C GLY A 77 0.89 -0.43 -6.14
N MET A 78 0.03 -0.76 -7.10
CA MET A 78 0.34 -1.74 -8.13
C MET A 78 1.40 -1.19 -9.09
N VAL A 79 2.48 -1.95 -9.27
CA VAL A 79 3.54 -1.72 -10.26
C VAL A 79 3.69 -2.99 -11.09
N SER A 80 3.62 -2.87 -12.40
CA SER A 80 3.47 -3.97 -13.33
C SER A 80 4.79 -4.65 -13.73
N SER A 81 5.93 -3.95 -13.62
CA SER A 81 7.21 -4.47 -14.08
C SER A 81 8.36 -4.25 -13.09
N ALA A 82 9.36 -5.14 -13.14
CA ALA A 82 10.57 -5.00 -12.34
C ALA A 82 11.39 -3.75 -12.71
N GLU A 83 11.30 -3.31 -13.95
CA GLU A 83 11.99 -2.12 -14.45
C GLU A 83 11.42 -0.85 -13.79
N LEU A 84 10.08 -0.70 -13.75
CA LEU A 84 9.43 0.40 -13.05
C LEU A 84 9.72 0.37 -11.54
N ILE A 85 9.76 -0.82 -10.92
CA ILE A 85 10.16 -0.97 -9.51
C ILE A 85 11.59 -0.45 -9.29
N GLY A 86 12.51 -0.77 -10.22
CA GLY A 86 13.89 -0.27 -10.19
C GLY A 86 13.96 1.25 -10.18
N VAL A 87 13.24 1.88 -11.09
CA VAL A 87 13.14 3.36 -11.19
C VAL A 87 12.57 3.96 -9.91
N ILE A 88 11.46 3.44 -9.40
CA ILE A 88 10.85 3.91 -8.15
C ILE A 88 11.87 3.84 -7.01
N ALA A 89 12.53 2.69 -6.84
CA ALA A 89 13.49 2.48 -5.77
C ALA A 89 14.71 3.42 -5.88
N GLU A 90 15.22 3.66 -7.07
CA GLU A 90 16.30 4.60 -7.34
C GLU A 90 15.90 6.04 -6.96
N LYS A 91 14.76 6.50 -7.49
CA LYS A 91 14.28 7.86 -7.25
C LYS A 91 13.96 8.11 -5.77
N LEU A 92 13.24 7.21 -5.10
CA LEU A 92 12.93 7.39 -3.67
C LEU A 92 14.19 7.41 -2.79
N ARG A 93 15.23 6.63 -3.14
CA ARG A 93 16.53 6.72 -2.45
C ARG A 93 17.25 8.03 -2.74
N SER A 94 17.28 8.49 -3.99
CA SER A 94 17.98 9.72 -4.37
C SER A 94 17.40 10.96 -3.71
N TYR A 95 16.10 10.97 -3.46
CA TYR A 95 15.40 12.04 -2.75
C TYR A 95 15.32 11.84 -1.24
N ASP A 96 15.87 10.75 -0.67
CA ASP A 96 15.74 10.40 0.76
C ASP A 96 14.28 10.44 1.23
N ALA A 97 13.38 9.84 0.40
CA ALA A 97 11.94 9.84 0.66
C ALA A 97 11.60 9.21 2.00
N LYS A 98 10.68 9.83 2.73
CA LYS A 98 10.27 9.41 4.07
C LYS A 98 8.91 8.70 4.04
N HIS A 99 8.65 7.90 5.07
CA HIS A 99 7.35 7.25 5.29
C HIS A 99 6.79 6.53 4.06
N ILE A 100 7.56 5.54 3.58
CA ILE A 100 7.19 4.77 2.38
C ILE A 100 6.32 3.58 2.79
N VAL A 101 5.00 3.68 2.55
CA VAL A 101 4.07 2.55 2.71
C VAL A 101 4.27 1.59 1.53
N VAL A 102 4.57 0.36 1.83
CA VAL A 102 5.10 -0.81 1.11
C VAL A 102 6.60 -1.05 1.37
N ALA A 103 7.41 -0.04 1.73
CA ALA A 103 8.79 -0.27 2.15
C ALA A 103 8.95 -0.31 3.69
N GLU A 104 8.27 0.59 4.43
CA GLU A 104 8.24 0.58 5.90
C GLU A 104 7.22 -0.38 6.47
N VAL A 105 6.07 -0.53 5.80
CA VAL A 105 5.00 -1.46 6.17
C VAL A 105 4.38 -2.09 4.93
N VAL A 106 4.43 -3.41 4.82
CA VAL A 106 3.68 -4.16 3.81
C VAL A 106 2.32 -4.56 4.36
N THR A 107 1.28 -4.53 3.52
CA THR A 107 -0.11 -4.79 3.93
C THR A 107 -0.70 -6.01 3.23
N PRO A 108 -0.11 -7.21 3.34
CA PRO A 108 -0.58 -8.39 2.62
C PRO A 108 -1.92 -8.91 3.20
N ASN A 109 -2.79 -9.40 2.32
CA ASN A 109 -3.85 -10.32 2.72
C ASN A 109 -3.27 -11.72 2.98
N ILE A 110 -4.09 -12.67 3.48
CA ILE A 110 -3.61 -14.03 3.81
C ILE A 110 -2.96 -14.73 2.61
N PRO A 111 -3.57 -14.81 1.40
CA PRO A 111 -2.92 -15.39 0.24
C PRO A 111 -1.59 -14.73 -0.14
N GLU A 112 -1.52 -13.40 -0.07
CA GLU A 112 -0.27 -12.66 -0.32
C GLU A 112 0.79 -12.95 0.75
N ALA A 113 0.39 -13.02 2.02
CA ALA A 113 1.28 -13.37 3.13
C ALA A 113 1.82 -14.80 3.01
N GLU A 114 1.01 -15.76 2.55
CA GLU A 114 1.47 -17.12 2.25
C GLU A 114 2.56 -17.13 1.18
N ILE A 115 2.39 -16.36 0.10
CA ILE A 115 3.39 -16.26 -0.96
C ILE A 115 4.68 -15.61 -0.44
N LEU A 116 4.58 -14.49 0.27
CA LEU A 116 5.73 -13.75 0.78
C LEU A 116 6.54 -14.53 1.81
N SER A 117 5.84 -15.23 2.72
CA SER A 117 6.46 -16.05 3.77
C SER A 117 6.90 -17.44 3.28
N GLY A 118 6.28 -17.96 2.22
CA GLY A 118 6.42 -19.36 1.81
C GLY A 118 5.80 -20.35 2.80
N MET A 119 4.82 -19.93 3.59
CA MET A 119 4.13 -20.73 4.61
C MET A 119 2.65 -20.79 4.32
N LYS A 120 1.97 -21.88 4.76
CA LYS A 120 0.51 -21.93 4.82
C LYS A 120 0.01 -21.33 6.13
N ILE A 121 -1.07 -20.55 6.05
CA ILE A 121 -1.67 -19.85 7.17
C ILE A 121 -3.07 -20.44 7.38
N THR A 122 -3.24 -21.18 8.47
CA THR A 122 -4.50 -21.87 8.81
C THR A 122 -5.15 -21.36 10.09
N ASP A 123 -4.40 -20.59 10.89
CA ASP A 123 -4.82 -20.06 12.18
C ASP A 123 -4.04 -18.78 12.56
N ALA A 124 -4.35 -18.23 13.73
CA ALA A 124 -3.72 -17.01 14.23
C ALA A 124 -2.20 -17.20 14.45
N ALA A 125 -1.78 -18.35 14.96
CA ALA A 125 -0.35 -18.64 15.19
C ALA A 125 0.43 -18.71 13.86
N GLY A 126 -0.18 -19.31 12.83
CA GLY A 126 0.37 -19.32 11.47
C GLY A 126 0.47 -17.92 10.87
N MET A 127 -0.50 -17.04 11.16
CA MET A 127 -0.48 -15.64 10.73
C MET A 127 0.66 -14.85 11.41
N GLU A 128 0.88 -15.05 12.71
CA GLU A 128 2.02 -14.47 13.44
C GLU A 128 3.36 -14.96 12.90
N ALA A 129 3.51 -16.27 12.71
CA ALA A 129 4.75 -16.86 12.18
C ALA A 129 5.05 -16.36 10.74
N ALA A 130 4.03 -16.24 9.90
CA ALA A 130 4.19 -15.70 8.56
C ALA A 130 4.57 -14.20 8.59
N ALA A 131 3.91 -13.40 9.41
CA ALA A 131 4.22 -11.98 9.56
C ALA A 131 5.64 -11.75 10.09
N GLN A 132 6.06 -12.53 11.09
CA GLN A 132 7.44 -12.52 11.59
C GLN A 132 8.44 -12.84 10.48
N ARG A 133 8.22 -13.93 9.74
CA ARG A 133 9.13 -14.34 8.65
C ARG A 133 9.22 -13.31 7.53
N ILE A 134 8.12 -12.67 7.17
CA ILE A 134 8.11 -11.57 6.19
C ILE A 134 8.91 -10.39 6.73
N SER A 135 8.67 -9.99 7.98
CA SER A 135 9.38 -8.88 8.63
C SER A 135 10.89 -9.10 8.69
N GLU A 136 11.32 -10.30 9.07
CA GLU A 136 12.74 -10.68 9.12
C GLU A 136 13.39 -10.70 7.72
N LYS A 137 12.68 -11.22 6.73
CA LYS A 137 13.18 -11.35 5.35
C LYS A 137 13.31 -10.02 4.63
N TYR A 138 12.34 -9.12 4.84
CA TYR A 138 12.25 -7.86 4.09
C TYR A 138 12.58 -6.63 4.94
N HIS A 139 12.88 -6.79 6.23
CA HIS A 139 13.23 -5.74 7.18
C HIS A 139 12.20 -4.61 7.27
N CYS A 140 10.92 -4.96 7.28
CA CYS A 140 9.79 -4.03 7.32
C CYS A 140 8.74 -4.46 8.36
N ALA A 141 7.84 -3.55 8.75
CA ALA A 141 6.64 -3.93 9.47
C ALA A 141 5.67 -4.66 8.53
N VAL A 142 4.80 -5.50 9.10
CA VAL A 142 3.81 -6.28 8.33
C VAL A 142 2.44 -6.10 8.94
N LEU A 143 1.52 -5.48 8.19
CA LEU A 143 0.10 -5.49 8.54
C LEU A 143 -0.58 -6.62 7.75
N CYS A 144 -0.63 -7.80 8.33
CA CYS A 144 -1.30 -8.94 7.74
C CYS A 144 -2.82 -8.79 7.94
N LYS A 145 -3.56 -8.66 6.82
CA LYS A 145 -5.01 -8.45 6.83
C LYS A 145 -5.74 -9.76 7.01
N GLY A 146 -6.66 -9.81 7.97
CA GLY A 146 -7.56 -10.94 8.21
C GLY A 146 -8.67 -11.09 7.18
N GLY A 147 -9.74 -11.82 7.54
CA GLY A 147 -10.97 -11.91 6.73
C GLY A 147 -11.06 -13.06 5.72
N HIS A 148 -10.04 -13.90 5.56
CA HIS A 148 -10.06 -15.07 4.66
C HIS A 148 -10.40 -16.38 5.41
N GLN A 149 -11.51 -16.42 6.14
CA GLN A 149 -12.06 -17.61 6.83
C GLN A 149 -11.28 -18.13 8.06
N ILE A 150 -10.16 -17.52 8.43
CA ILE A 150 -9.32 -17.99 9.54
C ILE A 150 -9.68 -17.30 10.86
N ASN A 151 -10.00 -16.02 10.81
CA ASN A 151 -10.50 -15.19 11.92
C ASN A 151 -11.57 -14.24 11.38
N ASP A 152 -12.40 -13.64 12.24
CA ASP A 152 -13.47 -12.74 11.79
C ASP A 152 -12.95 -11.67 10.83
N ALA A 153 -12.34 -10.63 11.25
CA ALA A 153 -11.71 -9.62 10.40
C ALA A 153 -10.52 -9.00 11.15
N ASP A 154 -9.85 -9.82 11.95
CA ASP A 154 -8.77 -9.34 12.80
C ASP A 154 -7.48 -9.18 11.98
N ASP A 155 -6.92 -8.00 11.99
CA ASP A 155 -5.65 -7.68 11.36
C ASP A 155 -4.51 -7.77 12.36
N LEU A 156 -3.35 -8.23 11.92
CA LEU A 156 -2.13 -8.35 12.73
C LEU A 156 -1.06 -7.39 12.24
N LEU A 157 -0.67 -6.42 13.06
CA LEU A 157 0.53 -5.63 12.85
C LEU A 157 1.72 -6.30 13.55
N TRP A 158 2.69 -6.78 12.78
CA TRP A 158 3.96 -7.29 13.28
C TRP A 158 5.07 -6.24 13.09
N ARG A 159 5.71 -5.84 14.20
CA ARG A 159 6.74 -4.81 14.19
C ARG A 159 7.70 -5.01 15.37
N ASN A 160 9.00 -4.84 15.13
CA ASN A 160 10.04 -4.92 16.19
C ASN A 160 9.99 -6.23 17.01
N GLY A 161 9.67 -7.35 16.38
CA GLY A 161 9.56 -8.65 17.04
C GLY A 161 8.30 -8.88 17.85
N CYS A 162 7.31 -7.98 17.77
CA CYS A 162 6.05 -8.07 18.51
C CYS A 162 4.84 -7.97 17.55
N GLY A 163 3.79 -8.74 17.84
CA GLY A 163 2.50 -8.69 17.17
C GLY A 163 1.47 -7.89 17.96
N LYS A 164 0.73 -6.99 17.30
CA LYS A 164 -0.43 -6.29 17.82
C LYS A 164 -1.64 -6.64 16.99
N TRP A 165 -2.68 -7.21 17.61
CA TRP A 165 -3.92 -7.55 16.94
C TRP A 165 -4.91 -6.39 17.00
N PHE A 166 -5.49 -6.06 15.84
CA PHE A 166 -6.62 -5.14 15.70
C PHE A 166 -7.87 -5.95 15.42
N ARG A 167 -8.81 -5.94 16.35
CA ARG A 167 -10.06 -6.68 16.20
C ARG A 167 -11.01 -5.93 15.27
N GLY A 168 -11.33 -6.56 14.15
CA GLY A 168 -12.27 -6.07 13.17
C GLY A 168 -13.59 -6.84 13.20
N ARG A 169 -14.70 -6.14 12.97
CA ARG A 169 -15.98 -6.80 12.70
C ARG A 169 -16.13 -7.03 11.21
N ARG A 170 -16.37 -8.28 10.80
CA ARG A 170 -16.66 -8.60 9.40
C ARG A 170 -17.94 -7.88 8.94
N ILE A 171 -17.80 -7.11 7.88
CA ILE A 171 -18.93 -6.51 7.14
C ILE A 171 -19.19 -7.41 5.94
N ASP A 172 -20.37 -8.01 5.87
CA ASP A 172 -20.77 -8.80 4.71
C ASP A 172 -21.16 -7.85 3.56
N ASN A 173 -20.16 -7.54 2.73
CA ASN A 173 -20.30 -6.66 1.58
C ASN A 173 -19.53 -7.25 0.40
N PRO A 174 -20.18 -7.52 -0.74
CA PRO A 174 -19.51 -8.04 -1.93
C PRO A 174 -18.58 -7.02 -2.59
N ASN A 175 -18.72 -5.72 -2.28
CA ASN A 175 -17.92 -4.65 -2.87
C ASN A 175 -16.58 -4.49 -2.13
N THR A 176 -15.64 -5.39 -2.36
CA THR A 176 -14.30 -5.38 -1.75
C THR A 176 -13.23 -4.71 -2.63
N HIS A 177 -13.61 -4.26 -3.84
CA HIS A 177 -12.70 -3.61 -4.78
C HIS A 177 -12.10 -2.32 -4.19
N GLY A 178 -10.77 -2.22 -4.20
CA GLY A 178 -10.04 -1.04 -3.74
C GLY A 178 -9.84 -0.92 -2.22
N THR A 179 -10.34 -1.84 -1.39
CA THR A 179 -10.19 -1.77 0.08
C THR A 179 -8.72 -1.73 0.51
N GLY A 180 -7.85 -2.50 -0.16
CA GLY A 180 -6.40 -2.47 0.09
C GLY A 180 -5.75 -1.13 -0.25
N CYS A 181 -6.15 -0.50 -1.36
CA CYS A 181 -5.69 0.84 -1.75
C CYS A 181 -6.12 1.88 -0.71
N THR A 182 -7.38 1.82 -0.28
CA THR A 182 -7.93 2.71 0.76
C THR A 182 -7.16 2.60 2.06
N LEU A 183 -6.95 1.37 2.58
CA LEU A 183 -6.22 1.14 3.83
C LEU A 183 -4.78 1.68 3.75
N SER A 184 -4.02 1.30 2.72
CA SER A 184 -2.62 1.74 2.58
C SER A 184 -2.49 3.27 2.40
N SER A 185 -3.46 3.91 1.75
CA SER A 185 -3.48 5.37 1.58
C SER A 185 -3.90 6.10 2.86
N ALA A 186 -4.77 5.51 3.69
CA ALA A 186 -5.09 6.03 5.01
C ALA A 186 -3.86 5.99 5.93
N ILE A 187 -3.13 4.86 5.94
CA ILE A 187 -1.87 4.72 6.68
C ILE A 187 -0.86 5.79 6.22
N ALA A 188 -0.64 5.94 4.92
CA ALA A 188 0.26 6.96 4.38
C ALA A 188 -0.15 8.38 4.79
N SER A 189 -1.45 8.67 4.79
CA SER A 189 -1.98 9.96 5.23
C SER A 189 -1.70 10.24 6.71
N ASN A 190 -1.85 9.23 7.57
CA ASN A 190 -1.59 9.35 8.99
C ASN A 190 -0.08 9.52 9.27
N LEU A 191 0.78 8.75 8.60
CA LEU A 191 2.23 8.93 8.67
C LEU A 191 2.66 10.33 8.20
N ALA A 192 2.09 10.85 7.10
CA ALA A 192 2.34 12.22 6.63
C ALA A 192 1.97 13.27 7.69
N LYS A 193 0.91 13.05 8.47
CA LYS A 193 0.50 13.91 9.59
C LYS A 193 1.40 13.79 10.81
N GLY A 194 2.33 12.83 10.84
CA GLY A 194 3.28 12.60 11.92
C GLY A 194 2.79 11.62 13.00
N TYR A 195 1.73 10.85 12.75
CA TYR A 195 1.37 9.73 13.61
C TYR A 195 2.41 8.62 13.48
N ASP A 196 2.63 7.87 14.55
CA ASP A 196 3.41 6.63 14.46
C ASP A 196 2.63 5.54 13.71
N LEU A 197 3.31 4.43 13.41
CA LEU A 197 2.69 3.35 12.63
C LEU A 197 1.51 2.69 13.36
N ASP A 198 1.60 2.52 14.68
CA ASP A 198 0.53 1.89 15.47
C ASP A 198 -0.76 2.73 15.42
N ALA A 199 -0.62 4.05 15.64
CA ALA A 199 -1.74 4.99 15.53
C ALA A 199 -2.21 5.20 14.08
N SER A 200 -1.35 4.92 13.09
CA SER A 200 -1.70 5.06 11.68
C SER A 200 -2.53 3.88 11.15
N VAL A 201 -2.46 2.73 11.83
CA VAL A 201 -3.22 1.51 11.48
C VAL A 201 -4.55 1.45 12.23
N GLU A 202 -4.64 2.02 13.44
CA GLU A 202 -5.84 2.08 14.27
C GLU A 202 -6.91 3.03 13.70
#